data_cb2e0aebfcc28c77a1492df9b6855c06
#
_entry.id   cb2e0aebfcc28c77a1492df9b6855c06
#
_cell.length_a   1.000
_cell.length_b   1.000
_cell.length_c   1.000
_cell.angle_alpha   90.00
_cell.angle_beta   90.00
_cell.angle_gamma   90.00
#
_symmetry.space_group_name_H-M   'P 1'
#
loop_
_entity.id
_entity.type
_entity.pdbx_description
1 polymer ?
#
loop_
_entity_poly.entity_id
_entity_poly.type
_entity_poly.pdbx_seq_one_letter_code
_entity_poly.pdbx_strand_id
1 'polypeptide(L)'
;MLIIQDHGFVVNPSAWTDEFLEYDYIGAPWAWSENAYIDPFGNHQRVGNGGVSLRSKKLMDVPNKVVIPWDVNQGDFYKHMNAGLFNEDGNICVHNKHLYEEQGCKYAPVEVAAKFSYERDLPENKGLTPFVFHYSLPPSLR
;
A
#
# COMPACT_ATOMS: atom_id res chain seq x y z
N MET A 1 -11.55 -4.16 5.85
CA MET A 1 -12.30 -3.41 4.80
C MET A 1 -11.50 -3.44 3.51
N LEU A 2 -12.13 -3.86 2.43
CA LEU A 2 -11.55 -3.79 1.09
C LEU A 2 -11.95 -2.45 0.46
N ILE A 3 -10.95 -1.65 0.07
CA ILE A 3 -11.14 -0.37 -0.62
C ILE A 3 -10.82 -0.59 -2.09
N ILE A 4 -11.73 -0.19 -2.96
CA ILE A 4 -11.54 -0.25 -4.42
C ILE A 4 -11.91 1.10 -5.01
N GLN A 5 -10.95 1.76 -5.65
CA GLN A 5 -11.18 2.99 -6.40
C GLN A 5 -11.61 2.69 -7.84
N ASP A 6 -11.94 3.72 -8.60
CA ASP A 6 -12.54 3.64 -9.94
C ASP A 6 -11.82 2.71 -10.93
N HIS A 7 -10.53 2.55 -10.81
CA HIS A 7 -9.71 1.76 -11.73
C HIS A 7 -9.27 0.42 -11.16
N GLY A 8 -9.99 -0.08 -10.13
CA GLY A 8 -9.68 -1.35 -9.48
C GLY A 8 -10.81 -2.36 -9.62
N PHE A 9 -10.44 -3.63 -9.76
CA PHE A 9 -11.42 -4.72 -9.87
C PHE A 9 -10.88 -6.01 -9.29
N VAL A 10 -11.79 -6.83 -8.74
CA VAL A 10 -11.49 -8.23 -8.45
C VAL A 10 -11.47 -8.99 -9.77
N VAL A 11 -10.36 -9.64 -10.08
CA VAL A 11 -10.19 -10.34 -11.38
C VAL A 11 -9.98 -11.83 -11.22
N ASN A 12 -9.57 -12.28 -10.05
CA ASN A 12 -9.29 -13.68 -9.77
C ASN A 12 -9.76 -14.07 -8.38
N PRO A 13 -11.08 -14.30 -8.19
CA PRO A 13 -11.61 -14.62 -6.87
C PRO A 13 -10.98 -15.86 -6.23
N SER A 14 -10.52 -16.83 -7.03
CA SER A 14 -9.85 -18.03 -6.53
C SER A 14 -8.47 -17.77 -5.93
N ALA A 15 -7.88 -16.61 -6.19
CA ALA A 15 -6.61 -16.23 -5.58
C ALA A 15 -6.76 -15.67 -4.16
N TRP A 16 -7.99 -15.48 -3.67
CA TRP A 16 -8.18 -15.10 -2.27
C TRP A 16 -7.58 -16.13 -1.34
N THR A 17 -6.90 -15.66 -0.31
CA THR A 17 -6.40 -16.48 0.79
C THR A 17 -6.59 -15.74 2.11
N ASP A 18 -6.90 -16.47 3.17
CA ASP A 18 -7.05 -15.90 4.50
C ASP A 18 -5.72 -15.35 5.05
N GLU A 19 -4.60 -15.69 4.43
CA GLU A 19 -3.30 -15.06 4.72
C GLU A 19 -3.39 -13.54 4.63
N PHE A 20 -4.19 -12.99 3.71
CA PHE A 20 -4.37 -11.55 3.56
C PHE A 20 -4.95 -10.91 4.82
N LEU A 21 -5.73 -11.64 5.61
CA LEU A 21 -6.33 -11.17 6.85
C LEU A 21 -5.35 -11.12 8.02
N GLU A 22 -4.15 -11.65 7.87
CA GLU A 22 -3.11 -11.62 8.90
C GLU A 22 -2.44 -10.25 9.02
N TYR A 23 -2.68 -9.38 8.05
CA TYR A 23 -2.08 -8.05 7.98
C TYR A 23 -3.12 -6.95 8.18
N ASP A 24 -2.66 -5.83 8.71
CA ASP A 24 -3.51 -4.65 8.90
C ASP A 24 -3.58 -3.78 7.65
N TYR A 25 -2.59 -3.89 6.76
CA TYR A 25 -2.57 -3.23 5.46
C TYR A 25 -1.97 -4.10 4.38
N ILE A 26 -2.71 -4.24 3.26
CA ILE A 26 -2.20 -4.81 2.00
C ILE A 26 -2.66 -3.93 0.85
N GLY A 27 -1.74 -3.58 -0.02
CA GLY A 27 -1.99 -2.95 -1.32
C GLY A 27 -0.99 -3.49 -2.33
N ALA A 28 -1.10 -3.11 -3.59
CA ALA A 28 -0.13 -3.53 -4.60
C ALA A 28 1.28 -3.05 -4.23
N PRO A 29 2.31 -3.86 -4.51
CA PRO A 29 3.68 -3.40 -4.28
C PRO A 29 4.05 -2.30 -5.26
N TRP A 30 4.86 -1.34 -4.77
CA TRP A 30 5.47 -0.31 -5.59
C TRP A 30 6.77 -0.80 -6.20
N ALA A 31 7.13 -0.24 -7.36
CA ALA A 31 8.43 -0.43 -7.96
C ALA A 31 9.53 0.21 -7.09
N TRP A 32 10.75 -0.28 -7.21
CA TRP A 32 11.91 0.40 -6.67
C TRP A 32 12.05 1.77 -7.33
N SER A 33 12.20 2.81 -6.50
CA SER A 33 12.37 4.18 -6.95
C SER A 33 13.38 4.86 -6.04
N GLU A 34 14.30 5.63 -6.62
CA GLU A 34 15.42 6.22 -5.88
C GLU A 34 14.98 7.15 -4.76
N ASN A 35 13.92 7.92 -4.97
CA ASN A 35 13.49 8.96 -4.04
C ASN A 35 12.06 8.80 -3.55
N ALA A 36 11.28 7.91 -4.15
CA ALA A 36 9.91 7.67 -3.76
C ALA A 36 9.86 6.62 -2.65
N TYR A 37 8.87 6.76 -1.77
CA TYR A 37 8.56 5.75 -0.77
C TYR A 37 9.65 5.50 0.26
N ILE A 38 10.56 6.47 0.47
CA ILE A 38 11.56 6.44 1.54
C ILE A 38 10.95 7.08 2.78
N ASP A 39 10.93 6.35 3.88
CA ASP A 39 10.39 6.83 5.14
C ASP A 39 11.34 7.85 5.83
N PRO A 40 10.91 8.52 6.91
CA PRO A 40 11.75 9.48 7.60
C PRO A 40 13.04 8.91 8.21
N PHE A 41 13.16 7.60 8.29
CA PHE A 41 14.35 6.91 8.83
C PHE A 41 15.29 6.40 7.75
N GLY A 42 14.99 6.67 6.48
CA GLY A 42 15.79 6.26 5.35
C GLY A 42 15.49 4.85 4.82
N ASN A 43 14.42 4.22 5.29
CA ASN A 43 14.02 2.89 4.82
C ASN A 43 13.11 3.00 3.60
N HIS A 44 13.36 2.15 2.61
CA HIS A 44 12.55 2.08 1.41
C HIS A 44 11.30 1.23 1.65
N GLN A 45 10.13 1.81 1.43
CA GLN A 45 8.87 1.10 1.57
C GLN A 45 8.35 0.64 0.20
N ARG A 46 7.89 -0.61 0.12
CA ARG A 46 7.50 -1.24 -1.13
C ARG A 46 6.03 -1.63 -1.20
N VAL A 47 5.30 -1.60 -0.10
CA VAL A 47 3.89 -1.99 -0.04
C VAL A 47 3.04 -0.80 0.38
N GLY A 48 2.11 -0.42 -0.47
CA GLY A 48 1.29 0.73 -0.19
C GLY A 48 0.05 0.80 -1.06
N ASN A 49 0.14 1.31 -2.23
CA ASN A 49 -0.94 1.52 -3.20
C ASN A 49 -2.38 1.50 -2.66
N GLY A 50 -2.89 2.68 -2.28
CA GLY A 50 -4.21 2.81 -1.66
C GLY A 50 -5.40 2.62 -2.59
N GLY A 51 -5.18 2.60 -3.91
CA GLY A 51 -6.25 2.51 -4.90
C GLY A 51 -7.05 1.21 -4.83
N VAL A 52 -6.37 0.10 -4.55
CA VAL A 52 -7.00 -1.15 -4.12
C VAL A 52 -6.22 -1.68 -2.94
N SER A 53 -6.85 -1.67 -1.77
CA SER A 53 -6.19 -2.06 -0.53
C SER A 53 -7.15 -2.76 0.44
N LEU A 54 -6.59 -3.65 1.25
CA LEU A 54 -7.31 -4.28 2.35
C LEU A 54 -6.76 -3.71 3.65
N ARG A 55 -7.63 -3.15 4.48
CA ARG A 55 -7.27 -2.46 5.72
C ARG A 55 -8.08 -3.00 6.88
N SER A 56 -7.42 -3.28 7.99
CA SER A 56 -8.08 -3.73 9.21
C SER A 56 -8.79 -2.57 9.93
N LYS A 57 -9.76 -2.90 10.77
CA LYS A 57 -10.36 -1.94 11.67
C LYS A 57 -9.33 -1.33 12.62
N LYS A 58 -8.39 -2.15 13.09
CA LYS A 58 -7.29 -1.72 13.95
C LYS A 58 -6.49 -0.58 13.31
N LEU A 59 -6.11 -0.73 12.03
CA LEU A 59 -5.38 0.30 11.31
C LEU A 59 -6.23 1.57 11.15
N MET A 60 -7.50 1.41 10.79
CA MET A 60 -8.41 2.54 10.58
C MET A 60 -8.71 3.32 11.87
N ASP A 61 -8.58 2.68 13.02
CA ASP A 61 -8.80 3.31 14.33
C ASP A 61 -7.57 4.08 14.87
N VAL A 62 -6.38 3.89 14.31
CA VAL A 62 -5.17 4.53 14.80
C VAL A 62 -5.28 6.06 14.89
N PRO A 63 -5.83 6.77 13.88
CA PRO A 63 -5.97 8.23 13.97
C PRO A 63 -6.90 8.70 15.10
N ASN A 64 -7.74 7.83 15.64
CA ASN A 64 -8.58 8.13 16.80
C ASN A 64 -7.82 7.98 18.13
N LYS A 65 -6.68 7.32 18.12
CA LYS A 65 -5.88 7.03 19.33
C LYS A 65 -4.65 7.91 19.45
N VAL A 66 -4.03 8.24 18.32
CA VAL A 66 -2.82 9.05 18.25
C VAL A 66 -2.94 10.08 17.16
N VAL A 67 -2.21 11.19 17.30
CA VAL A 67 -2.17 12.21 16.25
C VAL A 67 -1.31 11.69 15.08
N ILE A 68 -1.91 11.66 13.90
CA ILE A 68 -1.22 11.32 12.65
C ILE A 68 -1.04 12.61 11.85
N PRO A 69 0.19 13.15 11.72
CA PRO A 69 0.40 14.36 10.95
C PRO A 69 0.20 14.13 9.45
N TRP A 70 -0.47 15.06 8.79
CA TRP A 70 -0.69 15.06 7.35
C TRP A 70 0.19 16.07 6.61
N ASP A 71 1.04 16.74 7.35
CA ASP A 71 1.91 17.80 6.89
C ASP A 71 3.17 17.21 6.25
N VAL A 72 3.53 17.68 5.05
CA VAL A 72 4.68 17.17 4.28
C VAL A 72 5.95 18.00 4.49
N ASN A 73 6.06 18.76 5.58
CA ASN A 73 7.20 19.62 5.85
C ASN A 73 8.52 18.89 6.16
N GLN A 74 8.63 17.63 5.85
CA GLN A 74 9.75 16.82 6.28
C GLN A 74 10.44 16.12 5.09
N GLY A 75 11.27 16.85 4.39
CA GLY A 75 12.12 16.30 3.36
C GLY A 75 11.72 16.72 1.94
N ASP A 76 12.71 16.72 1.08
CA ASP A 76 12.59 17.28 -0.27
C ASP A 76 11.62 16.47 -1.16
N PHE A 77 11.48 15.17 -0.93
CA PHE A 77 10.56 14.33 -1.70
C PHE A 77 9.11 14.81 -1.57
N TYR A 78 8.69 15.15 -0.37
CA TYR A 78 7.29 15.51 -0.11
C TYR A 78 6.91 16.90 -0.60
N LYS A 79 7.90 17.74 -0.92
CA LYS A 79 7.65 19.07 -1.50
C LYS A 79 6.97 19.02 -2.86
N HIS A 80 7.02 17.87 -3.53
CA HIS A 80 6.37 17.64 -4.80
C HIS A 80 4.93 17.14 -4.68
N MET A 81 4.48 16.86 -3.47
CA MET A 81 3.11 16.43 -3.22
C MET A 81 2.15 17.62 -3.33
N ASN A 82 0.97 17.38 -3.87
CA ASN A 82 -0.05 18.41 -4.07
C ASN A 82 -0.42 19.11 -2.78
N ALA A 83 -0.39 20.45 -2.80
CA ALA A 83 -0.78 21.29 -1.67
C ALA A 83 0.00 21.02 -0.36
N GLY A 84 1.17 20.40 -0.44
CA GLY A 84 1.97 20.09 0.74
C GLY A 84 1.40 18.98 1.63
N LEU A 85 0.51 18.17 1.11
CA LEU A 85 -0.10 17.05 1.81
C LEU A 85 0.32 15.72 1.19
N PHE A 86 0.36 14.69 2.01
CA PHE A 86 0.58 13.32 1.54
C PHE A 86 -0.64 12.80 0.79
N ASN A 87 -0.41 11.96 -0.22
CA ASN A 87 -1.40 10.99 -0.59
C ASN A 87 -1.66 10.07 0.61
N GLU A 88 -2.88 9.54 0.74
CA GLU A 88 -3.22 8.74 1.92
C GLU A 88 -2.32 7.51 2.09
N ASP A 89 -1.98 6.84 0.99
CA ASP A 89 -1.11 5.67 1.01
C ASP A 89 0.34 6.05 1.36
N GLY A 90 0.83 7.19 0.89
CA GLY A 90 2.12 7.72 1.29
C GLY A 90 2.17 8.07 2.77
N ASN A 91 1.09 8.62 3.30
CA ASN A 91 0.97 8.90 4.73
C ASN A 91 1.01 7.60 5.55
N ILE A 92 0.12 6.66 5.24
CA ILE A 92 -0.08 5.43 6.03
C ILE A 92 1.08 4.44 5.87
N CYS A 93 1.60 4.31 4.66
CA CYS A 93 2.53 3.24 4.32
C CYS A 93 3.99 3.65 4.27
N VAL A 94 4.28 4.94 4.32
CA VAL A 94 5.65 5.45 4.23
C VAL A 94 5.94 6.40 5.39
N HIS A 95 5.39 7.62 5.33
CA HIS A 95 5.80 8.70 6.22
C HIS A 95 5.44 8.43 7.68
N ASN A 96 4.25 7.98 7.96
CA ASN A 96 3.75 7.72 9.32
C ASN A 96 3.61 6.22 9.63
N LYS A 97 4.12 5.35 8.77
CA LYS A 97 4.04 3.89 8.98
C LYS A 97 4.49 3.49 10.38
N HIS A 98 5.57 4.08 10.89
CA HIS A 98 6.09 3.79 12.21
C HIS A 98 5.07 4.06 13.34
N LEU A 99 4.23 5.09 13.18
CA LEU A 99 3.18 5.41 14.16
C LEU A 99 2.09 4.34 14.18
N TYR A 100 1.74 3.81 13.02
CA TYR A 100 0.81 2.68 12.91
C TYR A 100 1.42 1.38 13.48
N GLU A 101 2.69 1.13 13.19
CA GLU A 101 3.40 -0.03 13.72
C GLU A 101 3.54 0.01 15.24
N GLU A 102 3.75 1.20 15.82
CA GLU A 102 3.76 1.40 17.28
C GLU A 102 2.42 1.02 17.92
N GLN A 103 1.32 1.15 17.20
CA GLN A 103 -0.01 0.71 17.63
C GLN A 103 -0.27 -0.76 17.33
N GLY A 104 0.74 -1.50 16.89
CA GLY A 104 0.67 -2.92 16.63
C GLY A 104 0.16 -3.31 15.24
N CYS A 105 0.09 -2.38 14.30
CA CYS A 105 -0.32 -2.69 12.93
C CYS A 105 0.79 -3.42 12.16
N LYS A 106 0.39 -4.42 11.37
CA LYS A 106 1.27 -5.21 10.53
C LYS A 106 1.01 -4.92 9.06
N TYR A 107 2.07 -4.69 8.32
CA TYR A 107 2.02 -4.49 6.88
C TYR A 107 2.44 -5.76 6.15
N ALA A 108 1.76 -6.09 5.06
CA ALA A 108 2.11 -7.26 4.26
C ALA A 108 3.51 -7.12 3.64
N PRO A 109 4.30 -8.20 3.59
CA PRO A 109 5.53 -8.21 2.82
C PRO A 109 5.23 -8.18 1.31
N VAL A 110 6.23 -7.83 0.52
CA VAL A 110 6.08 -7.67 -0.94
C VAL A 110 5.52 -8.93 -1.60
N GLU A 111 5.95 -10.11 -1.18
CA GLU A 111 5.52 -11.39 -1.75
C GLU A 111 4.03 -11.63 -1.57
N VAL A 112 3.49 -11.27 -0.41
CA VAL A 112 2.06 -11.39 -0.12
C VAL A 112 1.27 -10.32 -0.86
N ALA A 113 1.78 -9.09 -0.87
CA ALA A 113 1.16 -7.99 -1.60
C ALA A 113 1.06 -8.26 -3.10
N ALA A 114 2.07 -8.91 -3.68
CA ALA A 114 2.08 -9.30 -5.09
C ALA A 114 1.00 -10.31 -5.45
N LYS A 115 0.64 -11.18 -4.52
CA LYS A 115 -0.49 -12.12 -4.69
C LYS A 115 -1.85 -11.44 -4.54
N PHE A 116 -1.89 -10.35 -3.80
CA PHE A 116 -3.12 -9.63 -3.53
C PHE A 116 -3.50 -8.72 -4.68
N SER A 117 -2.61 -7.83 -5.13
CA SER A 117 -2.94 -6.79 -6.11
C SER A 117 -1.83 -6.56 -7.12
N TYR A 118 -2.23 -6.32 -8.35
CA TYR A 118 -1.36 -5.94 -9.46
C TYR A 118 -1.60 -4.48 -9.85
N GLU A 119 -0.55 -3.73 -10.07
CA GLU A 119 -0.63 -2.40 -10.66
C GLU A 119 0.28 -2.28 -11.90
N ARG A 120 1.46 -2.88 -11.82
CA ARG A 120 2.46 -2.88 -12.90
C ARG A 120 3.35 -4.11 -12.82
N ASP A 121 4.08 -4.37 -13.88
CA ASP A 121 5.03 -5.47 -13.92
C ASP A 121 6.19 -5.21 -12.95
N LEU A 122 6.40 -6.16 -12.06
CA LEU A 122 7.50 -6.19 -11.09
C LEU A 122 8.11 -7.59 -11.08
N PRO A 123 9.40 -7.74 -10.69
CA PRO A 123 9.99 -9.07 -10.54
C PRO A 123 9.16 -9.98 -9.62
N GLU A 124 8.60 -9.43 -8.55
CA GLU A 124 7.89 -10.17 -7.52
C GLU A 124 6.52 -10.69 -7.97
N ASN A 125 5.91 -10.10 -9.00
CA ASN A 125 4.60 -10.54 -9.49
C ASN A 125 4.65 -11.26 -10.84
N LYS A 126 5.85 -11.52 -11.35
CA LYS A 126 6.01 -12.20 -12.63
C LYS A 126 5.38 -13.59 -12.61
N GLY A 127 4.48 -13.84 -13.56
CA GLY A 127 3.78 -15.13 -13.68
C GLY A 127 2.61 -15.29 -12.71
N LEU A 128 2.31 -14.29 -11.86
CA LEU A 128 1.17 -14.33 -10.96
C LEU A 128 -0.06 -13.74 -11.60
N THR A 129 -1.24 -14.30 -11.24
CA THR A 129 -2.54 -13.69 -11.49
C THR A 129 -3.16 -13.37 -10.12
N PRO A 130 -2.97 -12.15 -9.61
CA PRO A 130 -3.40 -11.79 -8.26
C PRO A 130 -4.92 -11.67 -8.15
N PHE A 131 -5.39 -11.50 -6.92
CA PHE A 131 -6.81 -11.40 -6.58
C PHE A 131 -7.47 -10.17 -7.21
N VAL A 132 -6.81 -9.02 -7.16
CA VAL A 132 -7.32 -7.74 -7.69
C VAL A 132 -6.27 -7.06 -8.57
N PHE A 133 -6.69 -6.04 -9.31
CA PHE A 133 -5.77 -5.12 -9.97
C PHE A 133 -6.17 -3.67 -9.76
N HIS A 134 -5.22 -2.78 -10.00
CA HIS A 134 -5.41 -1.34 -10.02
C HIS A 134 -4.75 -0.76 -11.27
N TYR A 135 -5.50 0.00 -12.07
CA TYR A 135 -5.14 0.61 -13.35
C TYR A 135 -4.90 -0.37 -14.50
N SER A 136 -4.03 -1.33 -14.36
CA SER A 136 -3.63 -2.21 -15.46
C SER A 136 -3.96 -3.67 -15.17
N LEU A 137 -4.49 -4.37 -16.17
CA LEU A 137 -4.68 -5.81 -16.07
C LEU A 137 -3.34 -6.54 -16.02
N PRO A 138 -3.21 -7.59 -15.19
CA PRO A 138 -2.06 -8.49 -15.26
C PRO A 138 -1.88 -9.05 -16.67
N PRO A 139 -0.64 -9.29 -17.13
CA PRO A 139 -0.39 -9.80 -18.49
C PRO A 139 -1.15 -11.06 -18.84
N SER A 140 -1.37 -11.95 -17.87
CA SER A 140 -2.12 -13.20 -18.05
C SER A 140 -3.60 -12.99 -18.40
N LEU A 141 -4.12 -11.78 -18.22
CA LEU A 141 -5.54 -11.42 -18.45
C LEU A 141 -5.72 -10.41 -19.59
N ARG A 142 -4.66 -10.08 -20.29
CA ARG A 142 -4.72 -9.18 -21.45
C ARG A 142 -5.13 -9.91 -22.71
#